data_4e739fe5356629a20cf741188e8938db
#
_entry.id   4e739fe5356629a20cf741188e8938db
#
_cell.length_a   1.000
_cell.length_b   1.000
_cell.length_c   1.000
_cell.angle_alpha   90.00
_cell.angle_beta   90.00
_cell.angle_gamma   90.00
#
_symmetry.space_group_name_H-M   'P 1'
#
loop_
_entity.id
_entity.type
_entity.pdbx_description
1 polymer ?
#
loop_
_entity_poly.entity_id
_entity_poly.type
_entity_poly.pdbx_seq_one_letter_code
_entity_poly.pdbx_strand_id
1 'polypeptide(L)'
;AVGDEGGFAPDLSDSESVLEVILEAVKKAGYEPGKDISIAIDAAASELYDEERGVYVFPGEGKMKGEEVLRDSGEMIEYYEKLAEKFPIVSIEDGLEEDDWEGWKQMTKRLGDKIQLVGDDLFVTNIKRLACGIKLGAANAILIKLNQIGTLSEALDAVEMAQKAGYRAVISHRSGESEDSFIADLAVATGAGQIKTGAPCRSDRNAKYNQLLRIHEALGELAVYENPFKENEKNC
;
A
#
# COMPACT_ATOMS: atom_id res chain seq x y z
N ALA A 1 -4.56 -3.47 21.74
CA ALA A 1 -5.26 -2.23 21.38
C ALA A 1 -5.57 -2.22 19.87
N VAL A 2 -6.51 -1.37 19.49
CA VAL A 2 -6.87 -1.10 18.10
C VAL A 2 -6.34 0.29 17.75
N GLY A 3 -5.63 0.40 16.63
CA GLY A 3 -5.14 1.68 16.11
C GLY A 3 -6.23 2.53 15.47
N ASP A 4 -5.86 3.72 15.01
CA ASP A 4 -6.81 4.69 14.43
C ASP A 4 -7.51 4.15 13.18
N GLU A 5 -6.85 3.32 12.40
CA GLU A 5 -7.40 2.70 11.20
C GLU A 5 -8.17 1.40 11.47
N GLY A 6 -8.42 1.06 12.74
CA GLY A 6 -9.21 -0.09 13.15
C GLY A 6 -8.45 -1.42 13.23
N GLY A 7 -7.19 -1.47 12.80
CA GLY A 7 -6.33 -2.63 12.88
C GLY A 7 -5.79 -2.89 14.29
N PHE A 8 -5.39 -4.13 14.57
CA PHE A 8 -4.70 -4.46 15.80
C PHE A 8 -3.26 -3.94 15.78
N ALA A 9 -2.81 -3.42 16.93
CA ALA A 9 -1.45 -2.91 17.13
C ALA A 9 -0.80 -3.62 18.35
N PRO A 10 -0.43 -4.90 18.22
CA PRO A 10 0.31 -5.61 19.27
C PRO A 10 1.77 -5.15 19.28
N ASP A 11 2.41 -5.20 20.47
CA ASP A 11 3.85 -5.00 20.59
C ASP A 11 4.57 -6.31 20.24
N LEU A 12 4.99 -6.42 18.98
CA LEU A 12 5.73 -7.56 18.44
C LEU A 12 7.16 -7.16 18.11
N SER A 13 8.03 -8.15 18.04
CA SER A 13 9.47 -7.97 18.02
C SER A 13 10.04 -7.47 16.71
N ASP A 14 9.47 -7.93 15.59
CA ASP A 14 9.94 -7.66 14.23
C ASP A 14 8.81 -7.86 13.21
N SER A 15 9.08 -7.48 11.97
CA SER A 15 8.10 -7.59 10.89
C SER A 15 7.73 -9.04 10.57
N GLU A 16 8.66 -9.99 10.67
CA GLU A 16 8.36 -11.41 10.42
C GLU A 16 7.33 -11.94 11.41
N SER A 17 7.51 -11.64 12.71
CA SER A 17 6.55 -12.01 13.75
C SER A 17 5.14 -11.44 13.49
N VAL A 18 5.04 -10.21 12.99
CA VAL A 18 3.76 -9.60 12.62
C VAL A 18 3.13 -10.38 11.46
N LEU A 19 3.89 -10.65 10.42
CA LEU A 19 3.41 -11.37 9.24
C LEU A 19 2.99 -12.80 9.56
N GLU A 20 3.73 -13.50 10.44
CA GLU A 20 3.40 -14.85 10.90
C GLU A 20 2.06 -14.88 11.67
N VAL A 21 1.83 -13.91 12.55
CA VAL A 21 0.55 -13.78 13.30
C VAL A 21 -0.61 -13.51 12.33
N ILE A 22 -0.42 -12.67 11.32
CA ILE A 22 -1.44 -12.42 10.30
C ILE A 22 -1.77 -13.71 9.53
N LEU A 23 -0.75 -14.46 9.08
CA LEU A 23 -0.98 -15.73 8.38
C LEU A 23 -1.67 -16.79 9.26
N GLU A 24 -1.34 -16.83 10.55
CA GLU A 24 -2.03 -17.69 11.50
C GLU A 24 -3.51 -17.31 11.63
N ALA A 25 -3.81 -16.00 11.70
CA ALA A 25 -5.18 -15.51 11.77
C ALA A 25 -5.98 -15.86 10.50
N VAL A 26 -5.38 -15.72 9.32
CA VAL A 26 -5.98 -16.09 8.03
C VAL A 26 -6.35 -17.59 8.02
N LYS A 27 -5.42 -18.45 8.42
CA LYS A 27 -5.65 -19.91 8.49
C LYS A 27 -6.74 -20.27 9.52
N LYS A 28 -6.72 -19.64 10.70
CA LYS A 28 -7.74 -19.86 11.75
C LYS A 28 -9.13 -19.41 11.30
N ALA A 29 -9.22 -18.38 10.44
CA ALA A 29 -10.47 -17.94 9.83
C ALA A 29 -10.97 -18.86 8.70
N GLY A 30 -10.22 -19.88 8.33
CA GLY A 30 -10.59 -20.86 7.30
C GLY A 30 -10.20 -20.44 5.88
N TYR A 31 -9.33 -19.47 5.72
CA TYR A 31 -8.84 -19.01 4.43
C TYR A 31 -7.40 -19.47 4.14
N GLU A 32 -7.03 -19.47 2.87
CA GLU A 32 -5.71 -19.89 2.39
C GLU A 32 -4.85 -18.64 2.09
N PRO A 33 -3.72 -18.42 2.84
CA PRO A 33 -2.81 -17.32 2.57
C PRO A 33 -2.25 -17.37 1.14
N GLY A 34 -2.21 -16.21 0.50
CA GLY A 34 -1.71 -16.05 -0.87
C GLY A 34 -2.71 -16.42 -1.96
N LYS A 35 -3.80 -17.09 -1.62
CA LYS A 35 -4.87 -17.46 -2.55
C LYS A 35 -6.15 -16.68 -2.28
N ASP A 36 -6.66 -16.75 -1.06
CA ASP A 36 -7.86 -16.03 -0.65
C ASP A 36 -7.53 -14.64 -0.09
N ILE A 37 -6.41 -14.56 0.65
CA ILE A 37 -5.93 -13.32 1.28
C ILE A 37 -4.42 -13.20 1.04
N SER A 38 -4.01 -12.07 0.49
CA SER A 38 -2.61 -11.66 0.33
C SER A 38 -2.29 -10.51 1.28
N ILE A 39 -1.00 -10.22 1.44
CA ILE A 39 -0.52 -9.18 2.35
C ILE A 39 -0.10 -7.95 1.54
N ALA A 40 -0.51 -6.78 2.00
CA ALA A 40 0.02 -5.48 1.59
C ALA A 40 0.67 -4.81 2.81
N ILE A 41 1.84 -4.23 2.62
CA ILE A 41 2.61 -3.53 3.65
C ILE A 41 2.59 -2.04 3.34
N ASP A 42 2.30 -1.22 4.34
CA ASP A 42 2.66 0.20 4.37
C ASP A 42 3.86 0.32 5.32
N ALA A 43 5.03 0.55 4.76
CA ALA A 43 6.28 0.58 5.53
C ALA A 43 6.55 1.93 6.16
N ALA A 44 5.98 3.01 5.59
CA ALA A 44 6.19 4.40 6.02
C ALA A 44 7.68 4.68 6.30
N ALA A 45 8.55 4.27 5.37
CA ALA A 45 9.99 4.18 5.63
C ALA A 45 10.66 5.53 5.92
N SER A 46 10.06 6.64 5.47
CA SER A 46 10.53 7.99 5.84
C SER A 46 10.53 8.22 7.35
N GLU A 47 9.61 7.58 8.11
CA GLU A 47 9.59 7.67 9.58
C GLU A 47 10.75 6.92 10.26
N LEU A 48 11.37 5.98 9.56
CA LEU A 48 12.53 5.22 10.03
C LEU A 48 13.85 5.85 9.60
N TYR A 49 13.82 6.84 8.68
CA TYR A 49 15.00 7.36 8.06
C TYR A 49 15.69 8.42 8.92
N ASP A 50 16.96 8.22 9.16
CA ASP A 50 17.87 9.17 9.81
C ASP A 50 18.61 9.96 8.72
N GLU A 51 18.18 11.19 8.47
CA GLU A 51 18.73 12.06 7.43
C GLU A 51 20.23 12.39 7.64
N GLU A 52 20.68 12.51 8.91
CA GLU A 52 22.07 12.85 9.21
C GLU A 52 23.00 11.68 8.86
N ARG A 53 22.52 10.47 9.03
CA ARG A 53 23.30 9.22 8.84
C ARG A 53 23.05 8.57 7.48
N GLY A 54 21.96 8.94 6.79
CA GLY A 54 21.58 8.36 5.52
C GLY A 54 21.16 6.89 5.61
N VAL A 55 20.55 6.48 6.71
CA VAL A 55 20.16 5.09 6.98
C VAL A 55 18.79 4.98 7.64
N TYR A 56 18.18 3.83 7.53
CA TYR A 56 16.94 3.48 8.22
C TYR A 56 17.25 2.82 9.57
N VAL A 57 16.62 3.27 10.64
CA VAL A 57 16.82 2.79 12.01
C VAL A 57 15.66 1.90 12.42
N PHE A 58 15.94 0.71 12.93
CA PHE A 58 14.95 -0.28 13.37
C PHE A 58 15.00 -0.48 14.88
N PRO A 59 14.36 0.40 15.67
CA PRO A 59 14.52 0.37 17.14
C PRO A 59 13.90 -0.89 17.77
N GLY A 60 12.85 -1.47 17.18
CA GLY A 60 12.23 -2.72 17.65
C GLY A 60 13.20 -3.89 17.54
N GLU A 61 13.78 -4.10 16.37
CA GLU A 61 14.79 -5.14 16.14
C GLU A 61 16.05 -4.91 16.99
N GLY A 62 16.48 -3.65 17.11
CA GLY A 62 17.65 -3.28 17.91
C GLY A 62 17.48 -3.63 19.39
N LYS A 63 16.29 -3.36 19.94
CA LYS A 63 15.96 -3.74 21.33
C LYS A 63 16.05 -5.25 21.56
N MET A 64 15.64 -6.05 20.57
CA MET A 64 15.75 -7.51 20.65
C MET A 64 17.18 -8.02 20.57
N LYS A 65 17.94 -7.47 19.61
CA LYS A 65 19.32 -7.92 19.37
C LYS A 65 20.31 -7.37 20.39
N GLY A 66 19.92 -6.34 21.14
CA GLY A 66 20.81 -5.63 22.07
C GLY A 66 21.85 -4.77 21.38
N GLU A 67 21.63 -4.45 20.10
CA GLU A 67 22.49 -3.61 19.26
C GLU A 67 21.63 -2.77 18.30
N GLU A 68 22.18 -1.67 17.81
CA GLU A 68 21.46 -0.85 16.82
C GLU A 68 21.35 -1.59 15.49
N VAL A 69 20.14 -1.63 14.91
CA VAL A 69 19.88 -2.23 13.61
C VAL A 69 19.65 -1.12 12.59
N LEU A 70 20.55 -1.03 11.62
CA LEU A 70 20.58 -0.04 10.57
C LEU A 70 20.52 -0.72 9.22
N ARG A 71 19.90 -0.04 8.25
CA ARG A 71 19.89 -0.45 6.85
C ARG A 71 20.06 0.75 5.95
N ASP A 72 20.87 0.65 4.91
CA ASP A 72 20.83 1.57 3.79
C ASP A 72 19.71 1.19 2.81
N SER A 73 19.51 1.99 1.74
CA SER A 73 18.45 1.73 0.75
C SER A 73 18.62 0.38 0.04
N GLY A 74 19.84 -0.06 -0.21
CA GLY A 74 20.12 -1.37 -0.81
C GLY A 74 19.75 -2.52 0.13
N GLU A 75 20.11 -2.40 1.41
CA GLU A 75 19.78 -3.36 2.46
C GLU A 75 18.25 -3.37 2.76
N MET A 76 17.56 -2.23 2.63
CA MET A 76 16.09 -2.18 2.70
C MET A 76 15.45 -2.98 1.57
N ILE A 77 15.95 -2.83 0.34
CA ILE A 77 15.43 -3.58 -0.80
C ILE A 77 15.65 -5.08 -0.60
N GLU A 78 16.84 -5.49 -0.15
CA GLU A 78 17.12 -6.90 0.18
C GLU A 78 16.23 -7.44 1.31
N TYR A 79 15.91 -6.60 2.27
CA TYR A 79 15.01 -6.95 3.35
C TYR A 79 13.60 -7.25 2.81
N TYR A 80 13.06 -6.40 1.92
CA TYR A 80 11.76 -6.65 1.30
C TYR A 80 11.78 -7.87 0.38
N GLU A 81 12.85 -8.13 -0.35
CA GLU A 81 12.98 -9.36 -1.14
C GLU A 81 12.85 -10.60 -0.27
N LYS A 82 13.57 -10.66 0.85
CA LYS A 82 13.50 -11.78 1.80
C LYS A 82 12.09 -11.96 2.39
N LEU A 83 11.42 -10.86 2.75
CA LEU A 83 10.04 -10.92 3.23
C LEU A 83 9.09 -11.43 2.15
N ALA A 84 9.23 -10.96 0.91
CA ALA A 84 8.38 -11.38 -0.20
C ALA A 84 8.61 -12.83 -0.67
N GLU A 85 9.81 -13.37 -0.46
CA GLU A 85 10.10 -14.79 -0.68
C GLU A 85 9.41 -15.69 0.38
N LYS A 86 9.29 -15.20 1.61
CA LYS A 86 8.75 -15.95 2.75
C LYS A 86 7.23 -15.82 2.90
N PHE A 87 6.68 -14.67 2.54
CA PHE A 87 5.30 -14.29 2.78
C PHE A 87 4.57 -13.89 1.48
N PRO A 88 3.24 -14.07 1.39
CA PRO A 88 2.46 -13.74 0.20
C PRO A 88 2.21 -12.23 0.11
N ILE A 89 3.29 -11.44 0.01
CA ILE A 89 3.26 -9.99 -0.11
C ILE A 89 3.03 -9.63 -1.58
N VAL A 90 2.00 -8.86 -1.86
CA VAL A 90 1.64 -8.41 -3.21
C VAL A 90 1.84 -6.90 -3.41
N SER A 91 1.99 -6.13 -2.32
CA SER A 91 2.12 -4.68 -2.37
C SER A 91 2.98 -4.17 -1.23
N ILE A 92 3.85 -3.19 -1.51
CA ILE A 92 4.63 -2.43 -0.54
C ILE A 92 4.43 -0.94 -0.83
N GLU A 93 3.91 -0.23 0.17
CA GLU A 93 3.72 1.22 0.15
C GLU A 93 4.85 1.87 0.93
N ASP A 94 5.39 2.98 0.38
CA ASP A 94 6.45 3.80 0.95
C ASP A 94 7.61 3.00 1.55
N GLY A 95 8.14 2.09 0.72
CA GLY A 95 9.21 1.17 1.12
C GLY A 95 10.57 1.85 1.32
N LEU A 96 10.75 3.07 0.83
CA LEU A 96 11.96 3.89 1.00
C LEU A 96 11.55 5.34 1.30
N GLU A 97 12.53 6.12 1.72
CA GLU A 97 12.39 7.55 1.98
C GLU A 97 11.86 8.30 0.73
N GLU A 98 11.04 9.34 0.94
CA GLU A 98 10.21 9.99 -0.07
C GLU A 98 10.97 10.75 -1.15
N ASP A 99 12.24 11.08 -0.93
CA ASP A 99 13.11 11.76 -1.89
C ASP A 99 14.28 10.87 -2.38
N ASP A 100 14.37 9.61 -1.93
CA ASP A 100 15.36 8.64 -2.42
C ASP A 100 14.96 8.06 -3.79
N TRP A 101 14.90 8.92 -4.82
CA TRP A 101 14.51 8.54 -6.18
C TRP A 101 15.38 7.44 -6.79
N GLU A 102 16.67 7.40 -6.47
CA GLU A 102 17.56 6.35 -6.99
C GLU A 102 17.31 5.00 -6.31
N GLY A 103 17.09 5.00 -4.99
CA GLY A 103 16.67 3.80 -4.26
C GLY A 103 15.33 3.27 -4.79
N TRP A 104 14.34 4.13 -4.98
CA TRP A 104 13.04 3.76 -5.53
C TRP A 104 13.15 3.14 -6.93
N LYS A 105 13.99 3.70 -7.80
CA LYS A 105 14.26 3.13 -9.13
C LYS A 105 14.91 1.74 -9.03
N GLN A 106 15.86 1.56 -8.12
CA GLN A 106 16.50 0.26 -7.88
C GLN A 106 15.49 -0.74 -7.31
N MET A 107 14.67 -0.36 -6.35
CA MET A 107 13.60 -1.18 -5.78
C MET A 107 12.60 -1.62 -6.86
N THR A 108 12.18 -0.68 -7.72
CA THR A 108 11.28 -0.98 -8.83
C THR A 108 11.88 -1.97 -9.81
N LYS A 109 13.15 -1.81 -10.14
CA LYS A 109 13.85 -2.76 -11.02
C LYS A 109 13.95 -4.17 -10.45
N ARG A 110 14.08 -4.32 -9.12
CA ARG A 110 14.28 -5.62 -8.46
C ARG A 110 12.93 -6.30 -8.13
N LEU A 111 11.94 -5.53 -7.72
CA LEU A 111 10.66 -6.04 -7.17
C LEU A 111 9.45 -5.74 -8.04
N GLY A 112 9.49 -4.70 -8.89
CA GLY A 112 8.32 -4.14 -9.55
C GLY A 112 7.60 -5.07 -10.52
N ASP A 113 8.27 -6.10 -11.05
CA ASP A 113 7.65 -7.11 -11.91
C ASP A 113 6.75 -8.09 -11.13
N LYS A 114 6.95 -8.22 -9.81
CA LYS A 114 6.27 -9.19 -8.94
C LYS A 114 5.39 -8.52 -7.89
N ILE A 115 5.75 -7.33 -7.44
CA ILE A 115 5.14 -6.62 -6.32
C ILE A 115 4.69 -5.25 -6.77
N GLN A 116 3.49 -4.85 -6.33
CA GLN A 116 3.04 -3.48 -6.45
C GLN A 116 3.84 -2.60 -5.49
N LEU A 117 4.48 -1.57 -6.02
CA LEU A 117 5.23 -0.57 -5.27
C LEU A 117 4.47 0.75 -5.31
N VAL A 118 3.88 1.11 -4.17
CA VAL A 118 2.98 2.26 -4.06
C VAL A 118 3.74 3.44 -3.47
N GLY A 119 3.71 4.58 -4.17
CA GLY A 119 4.17 5.84 -3.61
C GLY A 119 3.01 6.60 -3.00
N ASP A 120 3.03 6.80 -1.68
CA ASP A 120 2.19 7.74 -0.94
C ASP A 120 2.96 9.04 -0.74
N ASP A 121 3.90 9.11 0.19
CA ASP A 121 4.72 10.30 0.45
C ASP A 121 5.65 10.60 -0.73
N LEU A 122 6.10 9.59 -1.47
CA LEU A 122 6.85 9.76 -2.72
C LEU A 122 6.11 10.66 -3.72
N PHE A 123 4.80 10.52 -3.86
CA PHE A 123 4.00 11.21 -4.88
C PHE A 123 3.05 12.29 -4.34
N VAL A 124 2.60 12.17 -3.09
CA VAL A 124 1.66 13.08 -2.41
C VAL A 124 0.44 13.46 -3.26
N THR A 125 -0.08 12.52 -4.06
CA THR A 125 -1.18 12.73 -5.04
C THR A 125 -0.87 13.85 -6.05
N ASN A 126 0.42 14.20 -6.27
CA ASN A 126 0.84 15.33 -7.07
C ASN A 126 1.33 14.90 -8.46
N ILE A 127 0.70 15.40 -9.51
CA ILE A 127 1.02 15.06 -10.91
C ILE A 127 2.47 15.38 -11.31
N LYS A 128 3.12 16.38 -10.70
CA LYS A 128 4.52 16.70 -11.02
C LYS A 128 5.47 15.66 -10.44
N ARG A 129 5.25 15.23 -9.18
CA ARG A 129 6.03 14.17 -8.56
C ARG A 129 5.76 12.83 -9.26
N LEU A 130 4.50 12.54 -9.59
CA LEU A 130 4.13 11.34 -10.35
C LEU A 130 4.82 11.32 -11.73
N ALA A 131 4.79 12.43 -12.48
CA ALA A 131 5.49 12.53 -13.77
C ALA A 131 7.00 12.30 -13.65
N CYS A 132 7.61 12.77 -12.54
CA CYS A 132 9.02 12.50 -12.24
C CYS A 132 9.24 10.99 -12.04
N GLY A 133 8.43 10.34 -11.20
CA GLY A 133 8.52 8.89 -10.94
C GLY A 133 8.34 8.06 -12.20
N ILE A 134 7.34 8.37 -13.02
CA ILE A 134 7.11 7.70 -14.31
C ILE A 134 8.36 7.82 -15.21
N LYS A 135 8.92 9.03 -15.31
CA LYS A 135 10.12 9.26 -16.13
C LYS A 135 11.34 8.49 -15.61
N LEU A 136 11.49 8.34 -14.32
CA LEU A 136 12.61 7.64 -13.68
C LEU A 136 12.40 6.12 -13.62
N GLY A 137 11.17 5.63 -13.81
CA GLY A 137 10.80 4.24 -13.56
C GLY A 137 10.82 3.90 -12.07
N ALA A 138 10.37 4.84 -11.23
CA ALA A 138 10.30 4.70 -9.78
C ALA A 138 8.86 4.40 -9.35
N ALA A 139 8.62 3.35 -8.59
CA ALA A 139 7.32 2.78 -8.25
C ALA A 139 6.54 2.21 -9.45
N ASN A 140 5.35 1.65 -9.24
CA ASN A 140 4.42 1.21 -10.27
C ASN A 140 2.95 1.44 -9.87
N ALA A 141 2.73 2.11 -8.76
CA ALA A 141 1.42 2.52 -8.27
C ALA A 141 1.52 3.82 -7.47
N ILE A 142 0.40 4.52 -7.37
CA ILE A 142 0.26 5.75 -6.58
C ILE A 142 -0.89 5.60 -5.59
N LEU A 143 -0.71 6.11 -4.37
CA LEU A 143 -1.80 6.31 -3.43
C LEU A 143 -2.49 7.65 -3.71
N ILE A 144 -3.81 7.65 -3.73
CA ILE A 144 -4.64 8.82 -4.02
C ILE A 144 -5.36 9.27 -2.76
N LYS A 145 -4.98 10.41 -2.23
CA LYS A 145 -5.58 11.08 -1.07
C LYS A 145 -6.16 12.43 -1.51
N LEU A 146 -7.49 12.53 -1.64
CA LEU A 146 -8.17 13.71 -2.16
C LEU A 146 -7.78 15.02 -1.47
N ASN A 147 -7.70 14.99 -0.14
CA ASN A 147 -7.39 16.19 0.64
C ASN A 147 -5.89 16.53 0.70
N GLN A 148 -5.01 15.66 0.20
CA GLN A 148 -3.57 15.93 0.15
C GLN A 148 -3.23 16.89 -1.00
N ILE A 149 -3.87 16.70 -2.16
CA ILE A 149 -3.75 17.63 -3.29
C ILE A 149 -4.79 18.77 -3.21
N GLY A 150 -5.98 18.50 -2.69
CA GLY A 150 -6.96 19.50 -2.27
C GLY A 150 -8.20 19.62 -3.12
N THR A 151 -8.21 19.16 -4.37
CA THR A 151 -9.40 19.17 -5.23
C THR A 151 -9.64 17.81 -5.88
N LEU A 152 -10.91 17.49 -6.14
CA LEU A 152 -11.28 16.29 -6.87
C LEU A 152 -10.69 16.26 -8.28
N SER A 153 -10.66 17.41 -8.96
CA SER A 153 -10.12 17.49 -10.33
C SER A 153 -8.64 17.14 -10.37
N GLU A 154 -7.82 17.68 -9.47
CA GLU A 154 -6.40 17.35 -9.40
C GLU A 154 -6.16 15.88 -9.02
N ALA A 155 -6.99 15.32 -8.14
CA ALA A 155 -6.91 13.89 -7.81
C ALA A 155 -7.27 13.01 -9.02
N LEU A 156 -8.30 13.38 -9.79
CA LEU A 156 -8.66 12.68 -11.03
C LEU A 156 -7.55 12.79 -12.08
N ASP A 157 -6.91 13.95 -12.22
CA ASP A 157 -5.77 14.14 -13.11
C ASP A 157 -4.60 13.19 -12.74
N ALA A 158 -4.36 12.99 -11.43
CA ALA A 158 -3.33 12.06 -10.96
C ALA A 158 -3.71 10.59 -11.25
N VAL A 159 -4.98 10.20 -11.06
CA VAL A 159 -5.48 8.87 -11.41
C VAL A 159 -5.34 8.61 -12.91
N GLU A 160 -5.79 9.56 -13.74
CA GLU A 160 -5.72 9.44 -15.19
C GLU A 160 -4.27 9.34 -15.69
N MET A 161 -3.37 10.16 -15.14
CA MET A 161 -1.94 10.12 -15.47
C MET A 161 -1.32 8.78 -15.11
N ALA A 162 -1.59 8.26 -13.92
CA ALA A 162 -1.11 6.96 -13.45
C ALA A 162 -1.58 5.85 -14.39
N GLN A 163 -2.88 5.76 -14.67
CA GLN A 163 -3.47 4.73 -15.52
C GLN A 163 -2.92 4.79 -16.96
N LYS A 164 -2.77 5.98 -17.53
CA LYS A 164 -2.17 6.17 -18.87
C LYS A 164 -0.71 5.72 -18.94
N ALA A 165 0.01 5.81 -17.84
CA ALA A 165 1.40 5.36 -17.74
C ALA A 165 1.55 3.87 -17.38
N GLY A 166 0.44 3.14 -17.19
CA GLY A 166 0.44 1.75 -16.74
C GLY A 166 0.68 1.58 -15.23
N TYR A 167 0.64 2.67 -14.47
CA TYR A 167 0.65 2.64 -13.01
C TYR A 167 -0.76 2.33 -12.48
N ARG A 168 -0.83 1.65 -11.34
CA ARG A 168 -2.09 1.46 -10.62
C ARG A 168 -2.36 2.65 -9.71
N ALA A 169 -3.65 2.90 -9.46
CA ALA A 169 -4.09 3.86 -8.46
C ALA A 169 -4.76 3.13 -7.30
N VAL A 170 -4.45 3.52 -6.07
CA VAL A 170 -5.09 3.02 -4.86
C VAL A 170 -5.79 4.19 -4.20
N ILE A 171 -7.12 4.17 -4.15
CA ILE A 171 -7.89 5.23 -3.49
C ILE A 171 -7.80 5.04 -1.98
N SER A 172 -7.44 6.09 -1.24
CA SER A 172 -7.09 5.96 0.17
C SER A 172 -7.88 6.89 1.08
N HIS A 173 -8.16 6.38 2.27
CA HIS A 173 -8.57 7.14 3.44
C HIS A 173 -7.40 7.95 4.02
N ARG A 174 -7.63 8.55 5.19
CA ARG A 174 -6.61 9.11 6.07
C ARG A 174 -6.70 8.42 7.45
N SER A 175 -5.60 8.52 8.26
CA SER A 175 -5.61 8.00 9.64
C SER A 175 -6.68 8.70 10.49
N GLY A 176 -6.80 10.03 10.40
CA GLY A 176 -7.96 10.79 10.88
C GLY A 176 -9.05 10.76 9.82
N GLU A 177 -10.15 10.09 10.08
CA GLU A 177 -11.22 9.84 9.11
C GLU A 177 -12.61 10.10 9.71
N SER A 178 -13.60 10.27 8.83
CA SER A 178 -15.02 10.41 9.17
C SER A 178 -15.85 9.30 8.52
N GLU A 179 -17.15 9.27 8.78
CA GLU A 179 -18.09 8.33 8.15
C GLU A 179 -18.45 8.72 6.70
N ASP A 180 -17.85 9.76 6.12
CA ASP A 180 -18.03 10.09 4.70
C ASP A 180 -17.54 8.93 3.84
N SER A 181 -18.37 8.52 2.88
CA SER A 181 -18.12 7.33 2.05
C SER A 181 -17.63 7.63 0.63
N PHE A 182 -17.38 8.91 0.31
CA PHE A 182 -17.10 9.36 -1.06
C PHE A 182 -15.95 8.62 -1.73
N ILE A 183 -14.89 8.24 -0.99
CA ILE A 183 -13.76 7.50 -1.57
C ILE A 183 -14.14 6.12 -2.12
N ALA A 184 -15.22 5.50 -1.62
CA ALA A 184 -15.73 4.25 -2.17
C ALA A 184 -16.37 4.48 -3.55
N ASP A 185 -17.17 5.55 -3.69
CA ASP A 185 -17.74 5.95 -4.99
C ASP A 185 -16.62 6.30 -5.98
N LEU A 186 -15.59 7.03 -5.52
CA LEU A 186 -14.45 7.41 -6.35
C LEU A 186 -13.66 6.18 -6.84
N ALA A 187 -13.41 5.21 -5.98
CA ALA A 187 -12.68 3.99 -6.35
C ALA A 187 -13.38 3.22 -7.46
N VAL A 188 -14.72 3.12 -7.39
CA VAL A 188 -15.52 2.45 -8.42
C VAL A 188 -15.60 3.32 -9.69
N ALA A 189 -15.90 4.61 -9.56
CA ALA A 189 -16.08 5.52 -10.69
C ALA A 189 -14.82 5.67 -11.55
N THR A 190 -13.64 5.61 -10.96
CA THR A 190 -12.36 5.70 -11.67
C THR A 190 -11.85 4.36 -12.20
N GLY A 191 -12.50 3.25 -11.83
CA GLY A 191 -12.00 1.91 -12.14
C GLY A 191 -10.64 1.62 -11.51
N ALA A 192 -10.31 2.26 -10.37
CA ALA A 192 -9.03 2.08 -9.69
C ALA A 192 -8.80 0.62 -9.25
N GLY A 193 -9.87 -0.13 -8.98
CA GLY A 193 -9.81 -1.55 -8.60
C GLY A 193 -9.27 -1.79 -7.19
N GLN A 194 -8.82 -0.74 -6.51
CA GLN A 194 -8.20 -0.82 -5.18
C GLN A 194 -8.67 0.33 -4.29
N ILE A 195 -8.89 0.02 -3.02
CA ILE A 195 -9.16 1.00 -1.97
C ILE A 195 -8.39 0.60 -0.69
N LYS A 196 -7.70 1.57 -0.08
CA LYS A 196 -7.10 1.46 1.25
C LYS A 196 -8.02 2.20 2.22
N THR A 197 -8.76 1.50 3.09
CA THR A 197 -9.80 2.15 3.90
C THR A 197 -9.92 1.64 5.33
N GLY A 198 -8.87 1.02 5.84
CA GLY A 198 -8.77 0.54 7.22
C GLY A 198 -9.43 -0.81 7.45
N ALA A 199 -9.28 -1.33 8.67
CA ALA A 199 -9.90 -2.58 9.07
C ALA A 199 -11.41 -2.40 9.32
N PRO A 200 -12.26 -3.41 9.07
CA PRO A 200 -13.71 -3.33 9.23
C PRO A 200 -14.11 -3.39 10.73
N CYS A 201 -13.64 -2.45 11.51
CA CYS A 201 -13.81 -2.39 12.97
C CYS A 201 -14.51 -1.11 13.40
N ARG A 202 -14.03 0.06 12.97
CA ARG A 202 -14.60 1.37 13.32
C ARG A 202 -15.65 1.80 12.30
N SER A 203 -16.64 2.59 12.72
CA SER A 203 -17.74 3.04 11.84
C SER A 203 -17.26 3.92 10.69
N ASP A 204 -16.25 4.75 10.92
CA ASP A 204 -15.59 5.57 9.91
C ASP A 204 -14.96 4.74 8.77
N ARG A 205 -14.55 3.49 9.05
CA ARG A 205 -14.05 2.54 8.04
C ARG A 205 -15.20 1.74 7.42
N ASN A 206 -16.11 1.22 8.27
CA ASN A 206 -17.25 0.44 7.82
C ASN A 206 -18.17 1.21 6.86
N ALA A 207 -18.27 2.54 7.00
CA ALA A 207 -19.02 3.38 6.09
C ALA A 207 -18.62 3.18 4.62
N LYS A 208 -17.32 3.03 4.32
CA LYS A 208 -16.79 2.81 2.97
C LYS A 208 -17.13 1.41 2.47
N TYR A 209 -16.94 0.39 3.30
CA TYR A 209 -17.31 -0.99 2.94
C TYR A 209 -18.82 -1.11 2.67
N ASN A 210 -19.65 -0.50 3.52
CA ASN A 210 -21.09 -0.47 3.31
C ASN A 210 -21.48 0.28 2.02
N GLN A 211 -20.75 1.32 1.65
CA GLN A 211 -20.98 2.02 0.39
C GLN A 211 -20.63 1.16 -0.82
N LEU A 212 -19.53 0.42 -0.78
CA LEU A 212 -19.19 -0.55 -1.84
C LEU A 212 -20.29 -1.60 -2.01
N LEU A 213 -20.90 -2.09 -0.92
CA LEU A 213 -22.05 -2.99 -0.98
C LEU A 213 -23.26 -2.34 -1.64
N ARG A 214 -23.58 -1.07 -1.33
CA ARG A 214 -24.68 -0.33 -1.97
C ARG A 214 -24.43 -0.11 -3.46
N ILE A 215 -23.18 0.21 -3.84
CA ILE A 215 -22.82 0.36 -5.25
C ILE A 215 -22.98 -0.96 -5.99
N HIS A 216 -22.52 -2.07 -5.40
CA HIS A 216 -22.72 -3.41 -5.96
C HIS A 216 -24.19 -3.74 -6.17
N GLU A 217 -25.04 -3.47 -5.17
CA GLU A 217 -26.49 -3.66 -5.25
C GLU A 217 -27.10 -2.80 -6.37
N ALA A 218 -26.72 -1.53 -6.48
CA ALA A 218 -27.19 -0.62 -7.51
C ALA A 218 -26.79 -1.02 -8.93
N LEU A 219 -25.57 -1.56 -9.11
CA LEU A 219 -25.07 -2.03 -10.40
C LEU A 219 -25.66 -3.39 -10.80
N GLY A 220 -26.05 -4.23 -9.83
CA GLY A 220 -26.58 -5.56 -10.08
C GLY A 220 -25.66 -6.41 -10.96
N GLU A 221 -26.20 -6.92 -12.06
CA GLU A 221 -25.45 -7.77 -13.02
C GLU A 221 -24.35 -7.01 -13.78
N LEU A 222 -24.32 -5.69 -13.75
CA LEU A 222 -23.26 -4.88 -14.33
C LEU A 222 -22.05 -4.72 -13.43
N ALA A 223 -22.16 -5.17 -12.16
CA ALA A 223 -21.04 -5.11 -11.23
C ALA A 223 -19.93 -6.08 -11.64
N VAL A 224 -18.75 -5.54 -11.94
CA VAL A 224 -17.57 -6.30 -12.30
C VAL A 224 -16.44 -5.93 -11.34
N TYR A 225 -15.73 -6.92 -10.82
CA TYR A 225 -14.51 -6.72 -10.05
C TYR A 225 -13.41 -7.65 -10.57
N GLU A 226 -12.38 -7.05 -11.12
CA GLU A 226 -11.18 -7.76 -11.53
C GLU A 226 -10.10 -7.62 -10.45
N ASN A 227 -9.60 -8.74 -9.96
CA ASN A 227 -8.52 -8.72 -8.98
C ASN A 227 -7.25 -8.15 -9.64
N PRO A 228 -6.72 -7.00 -9.19
CA PRO A 228 -5.57 -6.35 -9.83
C PRO A 228 -4.26 -7.15 -9.68
N PHE A 229 -4.24 -8.16 -8.81
CA PHE A 229 -3.09 -9.02 -8.55
C PHE A 229 -3.21 -10.43 -9.17
N LYS A 230 -4.30 -10.73 -9.89
CA LYS A 230 -4.33 -11.95 -10.68
C LYS A 230 -3.28 -11.86 -11.77
N GLU A 231 -2.40 -12.85 -11.84
CA GLU A 231 -1.63 -13.07 -13.05
C GLU A 231 -2.62 -13.21 -14.20
N ASN A 232 -2.45 -12.39 -15.24
CA ASN A 232 -3.12 -12.66 -16.50
C ASN A 232 -2.69 -14.07 -16.88
N GLU A 233 -3.58 -15.04 -16.79
CA GLU A 233 -3.42 -16.32 -17.48
C GLU A 233 -3.20 -15.94 -18.94
N LYS A 234 -1.94 -15.82 -19.35
CA LYS A 234 -1.59 -15.65 -20.75
C LYS A 234 -2.11 -16.91 -21.41
N ASN A 235 -3.26 -16.75 -22.09
CA ASN A 235 -3.78 -17.77 -22.97
C ASN A 235 -2.63 -18.21 -23.89
N CYS A 236 -2.10 -19.40 -23.61
CA CYS A 236 -1.23 -20.12 -24.54
C CYS A 236 -2.01 -20.58 -25.75
#